data_34204e935cc155a6249d6db6807f2bf0
#
_entry.id   34204e935cc155a6249d6db6807f2bf0
#
_cell.length_a   1.000
_cell.length_b   1.000
_cell.length_c   1.000
_cell.angle_alpha   90.00
_cell.angle_beta   90.00
_cell.angle_gamma   90.00
#
_symmetry.space_group_name_H-M   'P 1'
#
loop_
_entity.id
_entity.type
_entity.pdbx_description
1 polymer ?
#
loop_
_entity_poly.entity_id
_entity_poly.type
_entity_poly.pdbx_seq_one_letter_code
_entity_poly.pdbx_strand_id
1 'polypeptide(L)'
;IQFICKIVKKEKVTFDLLKSYEVWERTPFVLRALLHGLGNDWIKQNEGPDTFSPFDVVGHLIHGEKTDWPSRIRLILEKGTTNPFVPYDRFAMYQESTGKNLDQLLDEFENLRMTNIKWVRSLNLSDTDLNKKGLHPRLGEVTLRQLLSTWVIHDLTHLSQITRVMAKQYKEEMGPWLEYFRIMNF
;
A
#
# COMPACT_ATOMS: atom_id res chain seq x y z
N ILE A 1 18.37 30.31 -29.68
CA ILE A 1 16.99 29.74 -29.60
C ILE A 1 16.67 29.62 -28.12
N GLN A 2 15.92 30.61 -27.61
CA GLN A 2 15.48 30.64 -26.21
C GLN A 2 14.30 29.68 -26.07
N PHE A 3 14.51 28.56 -25.35
CA PHE A 3 13.42 27.71 -24.91
C PHE A 3 12.67 28.42 -23.78
N ILE A 4 11.52 29.00 -24.10
CA ILE A 4 10.55 29.48 -23.09
C ILE A 4 9.94 28.26 -22.42
N CYS A 5 10.47 27.93 -21.25
CA CYS A 5 9.84 26.94 -20.36
C CYS A 5 8.50 27.53 -19.88
N LYS A 6 7.39 27.20 -20.55
CA LYS A 6 6.04 27.52 -20.04
C LYS A 6 5.88 26.78 -18.71
N ILE A 7 5.88 27.54 -17.62
CA ILE A 7 5.45 27.03 -16.32
C ILE A 7 3.98 26.72 -16.45
N VAL A 8 3.66 25.47 -16.75
CA VAL A 8 2.29 24.95 -16.63
C VAL A 8 1.98 25.00 -15.13
N LYS A 9 1.08 25.90 -14.72
CA LYS A 9 0.53 25.87 -13.35
C LYS A 9 -0.03 24.48 -13.14
N LYS A 10 0.65 23.67 -12.30
CA LYS A 10 0.19 22.35 -11.94
C LYS A 10 -1.12 22.54 -11.16
N GLU A 11 -2.25 22.22 -11.75
CA GLU A 11 -3.51 22.19 -11.03
C GLU A 11 -3.34 21.28 -9.81
N LYS A 12 -3.84 21.74 -8.66
CA LYS A 12 -3.78 20.96 -7.43
C LYS A 12 -4.64 19.71 -7.61
N VAL A 13 -3.99 18.56 -7.73
CA VAL A 13 -4.71 17.28 -7.78
C VAL A 13 -5.47 17.10 -6.48
N THR A 14 -6.80 17.04 -6.58
CA THR A 14 -7.69 16.73 -5.46
C THR A 14 -7.93 15.23 -5.40
N PHE A 15 -8.24 14.73 -4.21
CA PHE A 15 -8.64 13.33 -4.04
C PHE A 15 -9.89 13.02 -4.86
N ASP A 16 -9.85 11.90 -5.56
CA ASP A 16 -10.94 11.36 -6.35
C ASP A 16 -11.09 9.88 -6.02
N LEU A 17 -12.25 9.51 -5.47
CA LEU A 17 -12.52 8.14 -5.07
C LEU A 17 -12.58 7.18 -6.26
N LEU A 18 -13.08 7.62 -7.41
CA LEU A 18 -13.14 6.78 -8.61
C LEU A 18 -11.74 6.43 -9.10
N LYS A 19 -10.82 7.40 -9.11
CA LYS A 19 -9.40 7.15 -9.42
C LYS A 19 -8.72 6.25 -8.40
N SER A 20 -9.13 6.32 -7.14
CA SER A 20 -8.60 5.44 -6.09
C SER A 20 -8.94 3.97 -6.35
N TYR A 21 -10.15 3.69 -6.79
CA TYR A 21 -10.54 2.32 -7.19
C TYR A 21 -9.66 1.78 -8.32
N GLU A 22 -9.26 2.61 -9.27
CA GLU A 22 -8.39 2.18 -10.37
C GLU A 22 -7.06 1.61 -9.89
N VAL A 23 -6.46 2.18 -8.85
CA VAL A 23 -5.21 1.69 -8.24
C VAL A 23 -5.48 0.46 -7.38
N TRP A 24 -6.47 0.53 -6.49
CA TRP A 24 -6.77 -0.59 -5.59
C TRP A 24 -7.12 -1.88 -6.33
N GLU A 25 -7.89 -1.80 -7.42
CA GLU A 25 -8.26 -2.94 -8.25
C GLU A 25 -7.06 -3.53 -8.99
N ARG A 26 -6.07 -2.73 -9.36
CA ARG A 26 -4.88 -3.19 -10.10
C ARG A 26 -3.79 -3.77 -9.22
N THR A 27 -3.68 -3.33 -7.97
CA THR A 27 -2.61 -3.74 -7.08
C THR A 27 -2.44 -5.27 -6.96
N PRO A 28 -3.49 -6.09 -6.77
CA PRO A 28 -3.35 -7.55 -6.71
C PRO A 28 -2.78 -8.15 -8.00
N PHE A 29 -3.23 -7.68 -9.16
CA PHE A 29 -2.77 -8.17 -10.46
C PHE A 29 -1.31 -7.79 -10.73
N VAL A 30 -0.90 -6.58 -10.33
CA VAL A 30 0.50 -6.13 -10.46
C VAL A 30 1.40 -6.98 -9.57
N LEU A 31 1.01 -7.22 -8.32
CA LEU A 31 1.76 -8.09 -7.40
C LEU A 31 1.90 -9.50 -7.95
N ARG A 32 0.80 -10.08 -8.44
CA ARG A 32 0.81 -11.42 -9.05
C ARG A 32 1.71 -11.46 -10.28
N ALA A 33 1.58 -10.52 -11.20
CA ALA A 33 2.40 -10.46 -12.41
C ALA A 33 3.90 -10.29 -12.11
N LEU A 34 4.22 -9.56 -11.03
CA LEU A 34 5.61 -9.32 -10.64
C LEU A 34 6.23 -10.51 -9.89
N LEU A 35 5.46 -11.23 -9.06
CA LEU A 35 6.03 -12.16 -8.08
C LEU A 35 5.73 -13.63 -8.35
N HIS A 36 4.62 -13.96 -9.03
CA HIS A 36 4.25 -15.36 -9.30
C HIS A 36 5.31 -16.08 -10.11
N GLY A 37 5.68 -17.28 -9.68
CA GLY A 37 6.66 -18.11 -10.36
C GLY A 37 8.13 -17.73 -10.12
N LEU A 38 8.42 -16.67 -9.36
CA LEU A 38 9.79 -16.35 -8.96
C LEU A 38 10.33 -17.33 -7.91
N GLY A 39 11.63 -17.59 -7.98
CA GLY A 39 12.34 -18.40 -6.97
C GLY A 39 12.41 -17.73 -5.60
N ASN A 40 12.63 -18.54 -4.56
CA ASN A 40 12.71 -18.07 -3.17
C ASN A 40 13.75 -16.98 -2.96
N ASP A 41 14.84 -16.98 -3.70
CA ASP A 41 15.88 -15.95 -3.59
C ASP A 41 15.33 -14.55 -3.89
N TRP A 42 14.42 -14.44 -4.86
CA TRP A 42 13.77 -13.18 -5.18
C TRP A 42 12.75 -12.74 -4.12
N ILE A 43 11.98 -13.68 -3.57
CA ILE A 43 10.81 -13.36 -2.77
C ILE A 43 11.06 -13.39 -1.26
N LYS A 44 12.13 -14.02 -0.77
CA LYS A 44 12.43 -14.16 0.66
C LYS A 44 13.59 -13.29 1.16
N GLN A 45 14.39 -12.71 0.27
CA GLN A 45 15.46 -11.79 0.65
C GLN A 45 14.88 -10.43 1.04
N ASN A 46 15.54 -9.76 1.99
CA ASN A 46 15.23 -8.42 2.45
C ASN A 46 16.48 -7.52 2.44
N GLU A 47 16.33 -6.26 2.86
CA GLU A 47 17.40 -5.25 2.84
C GLU A 47 18.22 -5.22 4.16
N GLY A 48 17.99 -6.16 5.07
CA GLY A 48 18.66 -6.22 6.37
C GLY A 48 17.69 -6.35 7.55
N PRO A 49 18.17 -6.23 8.79
CA PRO A 49 17.36 -6.38 9.98
C PRO A 49 16.13 -5.44 9.97
N ASP A 50 15.00 -5.93 10.46
CA ASP A 50 13.74 -5.19 10.60
C ASP A 50 13.15 -4.66 9.28
N THR A 51 13.60 -5.20 8.13
CA THR A 51 13.05 -4.88 6.81
C THR A 51 12.22 -6.05 6.26
N PHE A 52 11.35 -5.76 5.30
CA PHE A 52 10.45 -6.74 4.71
C PHE A 52 10.98 -7.27 3.39
N SER A 53 10.93 -8.59 3.22
CA SER A 53 11.04 -9.24 1.91
C SER A 53 9.79 -9.00 1.06
N PRO A 54 9.80 -9.26 -0.26
CA PRO A 54 8.59 -9.26 -1.08
C PRO A 54 7.46 -10.11 -0.51
N PHE A 55 7.77 -11.29 0.03
CA PHE A 55 6.81 -12.17 0.70
C PHE A 55 6.18 -11.51 1.93
N ASP A 56 6.99 -10.87 2.77
CA ASP A 56 6.53 -10.18 3.98
C ASP A 56 5.65 -8.98 3.64
N VAL A 57 5.98 -8.25 2.55
CA VAL A 57 5.16 -7.13 2.07
C VAL A 57 3.77 -7.61 1.67
N VAL A 58 3.64 -8.75 0.96
CA VAL A 58 2.31 -9.29 0.64
C VAL A 58 1.55 -9.65 1.91
N GLY A 59 2.20 -10.30 2.88
CA GLY A 59 1.60 -10.58 4.19
C GLY A 59 1.15 -9.30 4.93
N HIS A 60 1.97 -8.24 4.89
CA HIS A 60 1.63 -6.95 5.47
C HIS A 60 0.41 -6.30 4.80
N LEU A 61 0.31 -6.37 3.48
CA LEU A 61 -0.87 -5.89 2.75
C LEU A 61 -2.14 -6.66 3.15
N ILE A 62 -2.06 -7.99 3.29
CA ILE A 62 -3.16 -8.83 3.78
C ILE A 62 -3.61 -8.39 5.17
N HIS A 63 -2.68 -8.19 6.09
CA HIS A 63 -2.99 -7.74 7.45
C HIS A 63 -3.71 -6.38 7.44
N GLY A 64 -3.29 -5.45 6.57
CA GLY A 64 -3.97 -4.17 6.36
C GLY A 64 -5.41 -4.32 5.85
N GLU A 65 -5.64 -5.25 4.93
CA GLU A 65 -7.00 -5.54 4.43
C GLU A 65 -7.93 -6.12 5.52
N LYS A 66 -7.38 -6.90 6.45
CA LYS A 66 -8.15 -7.50 7.54
C LYS A 66 -8.45 -6.53 8.67
N THR A 67 -7.47 -5.75 9.08
CA THR A 67 -7.50 -5.08 10.38
C THR A 67 -7.48 -3.56 10.31
N ASP A 68 -6.95 -2.97 9.23
CA ASP A 68 -6.69 -1.54 9.17
C ASP A 68 -7.77 -0.78 8.37
N TRP A 69 -7.80 -0.92 7.06
CA TRP A 69 -8.63 -0.11 6.18
C TRP A 69 -10.12 -0.21 6.48
N PRO A 70 -10.75 -1.39 6.46
CA PRO A 70 -12.19 -1.51 6.72
C PRO A 70 -12.57 -1.08 8.14
N SER A 71 -11.74 -1.43 9.11
CA SER A 71 -11.98 -1.14 10.52
C SER A 71 -11.98 0.37 10.79
N ARG A 72 -11.00 1.09 10.24
CA ARG A 72 -10.90 2.54 10.39
C ARG A 72 -11.98 3.30 9.63
N ILE A 73 -12.34 2.83 8.42
CA ILE A 73 -13.46 3.41 7.67
C ILE A 73 -14.76 3.32 8.49
N ARG A 74 -15.09 2.12 9.01
CA ARG A 74 -16.26 1.93 9.87
C ARG A 74 -16.23 2.84 11.08
N LEU A 75 -15.08 2.88 11.77
CA LEU A 75 -14.94 3.68 12.98
C LEU A 75 -15.16 5.17 12.72
N ILE A 76 -14.63 5.70 11.61
CA ILE A 76 -14.87 7.09 11.19
C ILE A 76 -16.36 7.34 10.95
N LEU A 77 -17.01 6.45 10.21
CA LEU A 77 -18.40 6.64 9.80
C LEU A 77 -19.38 6.52 10.98
N GLU A 78 -19.12 5.61 11.92
CA GLU A 78 -20.03 5.25 13.01
C GLU A 78 -19.73 5.98 14.32
N LYS A 79 -18.47 6.22 14.65
CA LYS A 79 -18.02 6.72 15.95
C LYS A 79 -17.34 8.10 15.89
N GLY A 80 -16.90 8.49 14.70
CA GLY A 80 -16.18 9.75 14.55
C GLY A 80 -14.88 9.77 15.39
N THR A 81 -14.70 10.82 16.16
CA THR A 81 -13.51 11.02 17.01
C THR A 81 -13.66 10.49 18.44
N THR A 82 -14.80 9.86 18.78
CA THR A 82 -15.04 9.38 20.16
C THR A 82 -14.15 8.19 20.55
N ASN A 83 -13.74 7.39 19.57
CA ASN A 83 -12.88 6.24 19.78
C ASN A 83 -11.63 6.33 18.88
N PRO A 84 -10.42 6.26 19.44
CA PRO A 84 -9.21 6.22 18.64
C PRO A 84 -9.12 4.90 17.86
N PHE A 85 -8.40 4.93 16.72
CA PHE A 85 -8.06 3.70 16.00
C PHE A 85 -7.19 2.79 16.86
N VAL A 86 -7.40 1.50 16.72
CA VAL A 86 -6.48 0.50 17.29
C VAL A 86 -5.10 0.70 16.63
N PRO A 87 -4.00 0.74 17.42
CA PRO A 87 -2.66 0.77 16.86
C PRO A 87 -2.42 -0.40 15.92
N TYR A 88 -1.82 -0.12 14.76
CA TYR A 88 -1.53 -1.14 13.77
C TYR A 88 -0.30 -1.95 14.19
N ASP A 89 -0.42 -3.28 14.25
CA ASP A 89 0.70 -4.19 14.47
C ASP A 89 1.35 -4.56 13.13
N ARG A 90 2.42 -3.85 12.78
CA ARG A 90 3.15 -4.06 11.53
C ARG A 90 3.82 -5.43 11.41
N PHE A 91 3.95 -6.18 12.50
CA PHE A 91 4.65 -7.46 12.54
C PHE A 91 3.70 -8.67 12.66
N ALA A 92 2.42 -8.46 12.91
CA ALA A 92 1.43 -9.53 13.01
C ALA A 92 1.42 -10.45 11.78
N MET A 93 1.74 -9.92 10.60
CA MET A 93 1.79 -10.69 9.34
C MET A 93 2.80 -11.85 9.37
N TYR A 94 3.86 -11.80 10.18
CA TYR A 94 4.81 -12.91 10.28
C TYR A 94 4.13 -14.19 10.79
N GLN A 95 3.31 -14.06 11.84
CA GLN A 95 2.54 -15.16 12.36
C GLN A 95 1.42 -15.58 11.41
N GLU A 96 0.71 -14.63 10.82
CA GLU A 96 -0.41 -14.87 9.90
C GLU A 96 0.01 -15.53 8.58
N SER A 97 1.26 -15.33 8.15
CA SER A 97 1.83 -15.90 6.94
C SER A 97 2.52 -17.25 7.17
N THR A 98 2.61 -17.71 8.43
CA THR A 98 3.27 -18.98 8.75
C THR A 98 2.60 -20.15 8.05
N GLY A 99 3.40 -21.00 7.40
CA GLY A 99 2.94 -22.19 6.67
C GLY A 99 2.32 -21.92 5.30
N LYS A 100 2.23 -20.67 4.86
CA LYS A 100 1.72 -20.31 3.53
C LYS A 100 2.85 -20.16 2.51
N ASN A 101 2.56 -20.46 1.27
CA ASN A 101 3.40 -20.09 0.13
C ASN A 101 2.94 -18.74 -0.46
N LEU A 102 3.73 -18.20 -1.40
CA LEU A 102 3.46 -16.91 -2.00
C LEU A 102 2.12 -16.87 -2.76
N ASP A 103 1.80 -17.94 -3.51
CA ASP A 103 0.56 -17.97 -4.29
C ASP A 103 -0.68 -17.94 -3.40
N GLN A 104 -0.63 -18.64 -2.27
CA GLN A 104 -1.69 -18.57 -1.25
C GLN A 104 -1.86 -17.16 -0.67
N LEU A 105 -0.75 -16.44 -0.46
CA LEU A 105 -0.82 -15.05 -0.01
C LEU A 105 -1.38 -14.12 -1.10
N LEU A 106 -0.98 -14.31 -2.35
CA LEU A 106 -1.51 -13.53 -3.48
C LEU A 106 -3.00 -13.74 -3.67
N ASP A 107 -3.47 -14.99 -3.57
CA ASP A 107 -4.90 -15.34 -3.64
C ASP A 107 -5.68 -14.71 -2.48
N GLU A 108 -5.15 -14.80 -1.25
CA GLU A 108 -5.78 -14.23 -0.07
C GLU A 108 -5.87 -12.69 -0.17
N PHE A 109 -4.79 -12.04 -0.59
CA PHE A 109 -4.77 -10.59 -0.79
C PHE A 109 -5.80 -10.14 -1.83
N GLU A 110 -5.84 -10.79 -3.00
CA GLU A 110 -6.78 -10.47 -4.06
C GLU A 110 -8.23 -10.60 -3.58
N ASN A 111 -8.57 -11.72 -2.91
CA ASN A 111 -9.92 -11.96 -2.41
C ASN A 111 -10.35 -10.92 -1.36
N LEU A 112 -9.47 -10.59 -0.41
CA LEU A 112 -9.75 -9.58 0.61
C LEU A 112 -9.92 -8.19 0.00
N ARG A 113 -9.01 -7.79 -0.91
CA ARG A 113 -9.04 -6.52 -1.59
C ARG A 113 -10.34 -6.34 -2.38
N MET A 114 -10.72 -7.32 -3.19
CA MET A 114 -11.94 -7.25 -3.99
C MET A 114 -13.20 -7.19 -3.12
N THR A 115 -13.21 -7.92 -2.01
CA THR A 115 -14.29 -7.87 -1.02
C THR A 115 -14.39 -6.47 -0.38
N ASN A 116 -13.27 -5.91 0.04
CA ASN A 116 -13.23 -4.59 0.66
C ASN A 116 -13.61 -3.47 -0.32
N ILE A 117 -13.13 -3.52 -1.56
CA ILE A 117 -13.53 -2.57 -2.61
C ILE A 117 -15.03 -2.63 -2.85
N LYS A 118 -15.60 -3.84 -3.00
CA LYS A 118 -17.04 -4.02 -3.18
C LYS A 118 -17.84 -3.42 -2.02
N TRP A 119 -17.36 -3.64 -0.79
CA TRP A 119 -17.96 -3.05 0.40
C TRP A 119 -17.85 -1.51 0.39
N VAL A 120 -16.67 -0.94 0.14
CA VAL A 120 -16.50 0.53 0.09
C VAL A 120 -17.39 1.16 -0.98
N ARG A 121 -17.52 0.52 -2.16
CA ARG A 121 -18.45 0.97 -3.21
C ARG A 121 -19.90 0.98 -2.73
N SER A 122 -20.33 -0.02 -1.95
CA SER A 122 -21.69 -0.10 -1.43
C SER A 122 -22.03 0.99 -0.41
N LEU A 123 -21.04 1.63 0.19
CA LEU A 123 -21.24 2.74 1.13
C LEU A 123 -21.74 4.02 0.46
N ASN A 124 -21.59 4.16 -0.86
CA ASN A 124 -22.01 5.35 -1.65
C ASN A 124 -21.56 6.67 -1.00
N LEU A 125 -20.27 6.74 -0.63
CA LEU A 125 -19.69 7.84 0.15
C LEU A 125 -19.88 9.20 -0.54
N SER A 126 -20.52 10.12 0.16
CA SER A 126 -20.68 11.52 -0.23
C SER A 126 -19.46 12.37 0.15
N ASP A 127 -19.38 13.59 -0.37
CA ASP A 127 -18.36 14.55 0.09
C ASP A 127 -18.47 14.86 1.59
N THR A 128 -19.68 14.85 2.16
CA THR A 128 -19.89 14.97 3.60
C THR A 128 -19.27 13.82 4.35
N ASP A 129 -19.43 12.58 3.87
CA ASP A 129 -18.80 11.41 4.50
C ASP A 129 -17.29 11.46 4.39
N LEU A 130 -16.73 11.86 3.25
CA LEU A 130 -15.30 12.02 3.06
C LEU A 130 -14.67 13.04 4.00
N ASN A 131 -15.43 14.00 4.51
CA ASN A 131 -14.96 15.00 5.47
C ASN A 131 -15.18 14.58 6.94
N LYS A 132 -15.85 13.45 7.21
CA LYS A 132 -15.96 12.90 8.57
C LYS A 132 -14.57 12.60 9.13
N LYS A 133 -14.41 12.81 10.42
CA LYS A 133 -13.14 12.69 11.13
C LYS A 133 -13.12 11.43 11.99
N GLY A 134 -11.95 10.83 12.14
CA GLY A 134 -11.61 9.83 13.13
C GLY A 134 -10.40 10.27 13.94
N LEU A 135 -10.05 9.53 14.97
CA LEU A 135 -8.93 9.84 15.86
C LEU A 135 -7.81 8.81 15.68
N HIS A 136 -6.72 9.23 15.01
CA HIS A 136 -5.53 8.39 14.90
C HIS A 136 -4.67 8.52 16.17
N PRO A 137 -4.19 7.41 16.77
CA PRO A 137 -3.52 7.44 18.09
C PRO A 137 -2.24 8.30 18.14
N ARG A 138 -1.57 8.52 17.01
CA ARG A 138 -0.35 9.33 16.92
C ARG A 138 -0.52 10.65 16.16
N LEU A 139 -1.43 10.70 15.18
CA LEU A 139 -1.57 11.85 14.28
C LEU A 139 -2.71 12.79 14.69
N GLY A 140 -3.52 12.41 15.68
CA GLY A 140 -4.70 13.17 16.06
C GLY A 140 -5.85 13.00 15.06
N GLU A 141 -6.64 14.03 14.83
CA GLU A 141 -7.78 14.00 13.92
C GLU A 141 -7.33 13.80 12.46
N VAL A 142 -7.95 12.84 11.78
CA VAL A 142 -7.78 12.56 10.36
C VAL A 142 -9.15 12.41 9.70
N THR A 143 -9.28 12.81 8.44
CA THR A 143 -10.54 12.65 7.70
C THR A 143 -10.59 11.30 6.97
N LEU A 144 -11.81 10.86 6.63
CA LEU A 144 -12.00 9.67 5.78
C LEU A 144 -11.30 9.85 4.42
N ARG A 145 -11.37 11.04 3.84
CA ARG A 145 -10.65 11.40 2.62
C ARG A 145 -9.14 11.14 2.74
N GLN A 146 -8.54 11.57 3.84
CA GLN A 146 -7.11 11.34 4.11
C GLN A 146 -6.79 9.85 4.27
N LEU A 147 -7.62 9.11 4.99
CA LEU A 147 -7.45 7.66 5.15
C LEU A 147 -7.48 6.93 3.79
N LEU A 148 -8.48 7.22 2.96
CA LEU A 148 -8.63 6.60 1.64
C LEU A 148 -7.48 7.01 0.69
N SER A 149 -7.04 8.25 0.73
CA SER A 149 -5.85 8.70 0.01
C SER A 149 -4.60 7.95 0.46
N THR A 150 -4.47 7.74 1.77
CA THR A 150 -3.34 6.98 2.34
C THR A 150 -3.33 5.53 1.87
N TRP A 151 -4.47 4.89 1.75
CA TRP A 151 -4.56 3.52 1.23
C TRP A 151 -4.00 3.40 -0.20
N VAL A 152 -4.31 4.35 -1.10
CA VAL A 152 -3.71 4.40 -2.44
C VAL A 152 -2.19 4.52 -2.38
N ILE A 153 -1.70 5.47 -1.58
CA ILE A 153 -0.25 5.73 -1.46
C ILE A 153 0.47 4.56 -0.80
N HIS A 154 -0.18 3.88 0.14
CA HIS A 154 0.34 2.68 0.80
C HIS A 154 0.59 1.56 -0.22
N ASP A 155 -0.36 1.27 -1.10
CA ASP A 155 -0.18 0.29 -2.17
C ASP A 155 1.01 0.63 -3.07
N LEU A 156 1.05 1.86 -3.57
CA LEU A 156 2.14 2.32 -4.44
C LEU A 156 3.50 2.30 -3.74
N THR A 157 3.52 2.62 -2.43
CA THR A 157 4.74 2.56 -1.61
C THR A 157 5.25 1.13 -1.51
N HIS A 158 4.36 0.17 -1.27
CA HIS A 158 4.75 -1.24 -1.14
C HIS A 158 5.13 -1.89 -2.47
N LEU A 159 4.51 -1.51 -3.58
CA LEU A 159 4.98 -1.89 -4.92
C LEU A 159 6.40 -1.37 -5.18
N SER A 160 6.67 -0.11 -4.84
CA SER A 160 8.01 0.48 -4.93
C SER A 160 9.01 -0.23 -4.00
N GLN A 161 8.60 -0.57 -2.78
CA GLN A 161 9.43 -1.31 -1.83
C GLN A 161 9.82 -2.69 -2.37
N ILE A 162 8.87 -3.45 -2.89
CA ILE A 162 9.14 -4.77 -3.48
C ILE A 162 10.16 -4.65 -4.61
N THR A 163 9.94 -3.75 -5.57
CA THR A 163 10.85 -3.58 -6.71
C THR A 163 12.24 -3.14 -6.27
N ARG A 164 12.34 -2.31 -5.24
CA ARG A 164 13.61 -1.88 -4.66
C ARG A 164 14.35 -3.03 -3.98
N VAL A 165 13.66 -3.81 -3.14
CA VAL A 165 14.24 -4.98 -2.45
C VAL A 165 14.77 -5.97 -3.48
N MET A 166 14.02 -6.26 -4.54
CA MET A 166 14.46 -7.13 -5.62
C MET A 166 15.67 -6.57 -6.37
N ALA A 167 15.64 -5.29 -6.73
CA ALA A 167 16.74 -4.65 -7.44
C ALA A 167 18.04 -4.68 -6.64
N LYS A 168 17.98 -4.45 -5.32
CA LYS A 168 19.17 -4.43 -4.44
C LYS A 168 19.87 -5.79 -4.32
N GLN A 169 19.25 -6.89 -4.71
CA GLN A 169 19.90 -8.20 -4.72
C GLN A 169 21.10 -8.27 -5.67
N TYR A 170 21.11 -7.48 -6.73
CA TYR A 170 22.21 -7.41 -7.68
C TYR A 170 23.10 -6.17 -7.48
N LYS A 171 22.99 -5.47 -6.35
CA LYS A 171 23.70 -4.22 -6.13
C LYS A 171 25.22 -4.33 -6.32
N GLU A 172 25.83 -5.37 -5.76
CA GLU A 172 27.27 -5.57 -5.84
C GLU A 172 27.73 -5.96 -7.26
N GLU A 173 26.89 -6.67 -8.01
CA GLU A 173 27.20 -7.11 -9.37
C GLU A 173 27.10 -6.00 -10.41
N MET A 174 26.45 -4.88 -10.07
CA MET A 174 26.27 -3.75 -11.00
C MET A 174 27.56 -2.99 -11.29
N GLY A 175 28.54 -3.03 -10.38
CA GLY A 175 29.79 -2.29 -10.53
C GLY A 175 29.53 -0.79 -10.83
N PRO A 176 30.21 -0.21 -11.84
CA PRO A 176 30.09 1.23 -12.14
C PRO A 176 28.69 1.67 -12.60
N TRP A 177 27.83 0.77 -13.05
CA TRP A 177 26.46 1.10 -13.47
C TRP A 177 25.60 1.59 -12.32
N LEU A 178 25.99 1.35 -11.07
CA LEU A 178 25.23 1.73 -9.86
C LEU A 178 24.85 3.22 -9.84
N GLU A 179 25.70 4.10 -10.37
CA GLU A 179 25.49 5.55 -10.37
C GLU A 179 24.25 6.00 -11.18
N TYR A 180 23.81 5.19 -12.17
CA TYR A 180 22.68 5.53 -13.03
C TYR A 180 21.31 5.15 -12.48
N PHE A 181 21.26 4.34 -11.43
CA PHE A 181 20.00 3.76 -10.95
C PHE A 181 19.60 4.29 -9.57
N ARG A 182 18.66 5.24 -9.56
CA ARG A 182 18.16 5.88 -8.33
C ARG A 182 17.53 4.89 -7.35
N ILE A 183 16.94 3.79 -7.83
CA ILE A 183 16.31 2.76 -6.98
C ILE A 183 17.31 2.14 -5.98
N MET A 184 18.59 2.23 -6.22
CA MET A 184 19.66 1.74 -5.34
C MET A 184 19.97 2.67 -4.16
N ASN A 185 19.49 3.93 -4.21
CA ASN A 185 19.87 5.00 -3.28
C ASN A 185 18.74 5.35 -2.29
N PHE A 186 17.70 4.53 -2.20
CA PHE A 186 16.59 4.72 -1.26
C PHE A 186 16.67 3.75 -0.11
#